data_b1f18cd2581241cf246daac468c62486
#
_entry.id   b1f18cd2581241cf246daac468c62486
#
_cell.length_a   1.000
_cell.length_b   1.000
_cell.length_c   1.000
_cell.angle_alpha   90.00
_cell.angle_beta   90.00
_cell.angle_gamma   90.00
#
_symmetry.space_group_name_H-M   'P 1'
#
loop_
_entity.id
_entity.type
_entity.pdbx_description
1 polymer ?
#
loop_
_entity_poly.entity_id
_entity_poly.type
_entity_poly.pdbx_seq_one_letter_code
_entity_poly.pdbx_strand_id
1 'polypeptide(L)'
;MNNLIIYDFDDTLFPSFSYVMHMIDFNDVEVFNEIDNIMFELLKYSLSIAEVIIISDGDIGWLLEILNHLPKSFKLINDQIEIVSTVNYYSHLFRKNVNEYKLNYILENINIGDYDNIINIGDGKNELFASISINEMFEDKIKHIELIYESSYDEWKYQMLKMKEFIEIMLNTNETFLTFN
;
A
#
# COMPACT_ATOMS: atom_id res chain seq x y z
N MET A 1 11.19 0.31 18.98
CA MET A 1 9.99 0.89 18.36
C MET A 1 9.34 -0.16 17.52
N ASN A 2 8.07 -0.41 17.73
CA ASN A 2 7.30 -1.36 16.96
C ASN A 2 6.50 -0.56 15.90
N ASN A 3 6.91 -0.62 14.66
CA ASN A 3 6.29 0.15 13.58
C ASN A 3 5.51 -0.80 12.65
N LEU A 4 4.42 -0.30 12.09
CA LEU A 4 3.65 -0.97 11.03
C LEU A 4 3.58 -0.07 9.80
N ILE A 5 3.80 -0.64 8.63
CA ILE A 5 3.56 0.03 7.35
C ILE A 5 2.47 -0.75 6.61
N ILE A 6 1.39 -0.05 6.28
CA ILE A 6 0.27 -0.55 5.50
C ILE A 6 0.40 0.04 4.10
N TYR A 7 0.54 -0.82 3.10
CA TYR A 7 0.53 -0.41 1.69
C TYR A 7 -0.81 -0.76 1.05
N ASP A 8 -1.33 0.15 0.25
CA ASP A 8 -2.22 -0.24 -0.84
C ASP A 8 -1.44 -0.91 -1.97
N PHE A 9 -2.12 -1.54 -2.93
CA PHE A 9 -1.48 -2.22 -4.06
C PHE A 9 -1.63 -1.45 -5.36
N ASP A 10 -2.87 -1.18 -5.78
CA ASP A 10 -3.18 -0.53 -7.05
C ASP A 10 -2.78 0.95 -7.01
N ASP A 11 -2.07 1.42 -8.03
CA ASP A 11 -1.48 2.77 -8.13
C ASP A 11 -0.58 3.19 -6.95
N THR A 12 -0.34 2.26 -6.05
CA THR A 12 0.59 2.39 -4.92
C THR A 12 1.83 1.53 -5.16
N LEU A 13 1.77 0.22 -4.95
CA LEU A 13 2.92 -0.67 -5.21
C LEU A 13 3.08 -1.04 -6.68
N PHE A 14 1.98 -1.06 -7.43
CA PHE A 14 1.95 -1.34 -8.86
C PHE A 14 1.21 -0.21 -9.61
N PRO A 15 1.73 0.30 -10.74
CA PRO A 15 1.11 1.38 -11.51
C PRO A 15 -0.09 0.87 -12.34
N SER A 16 -1.17 0.50 -11.67
CA SER A 16 -2.35 -0.15 -12.24
C SER A 16 -3.05 0.72 -13.27
N PHE A 17 -3.18 2.03 -13.03
CA PHE A 17 -3.76 2.97 -13.98
C PHE A 17 -2.99 2.99 -15.30
N SER A 18 -1.66 3.17 -15.24
CA SER A 18 -0.80 3.17 -16.42
C SER A 18 -0.86 1.85 -17.19
N TYR A 19 -1.02 0.74 -16.48
CA TYR A 19 -1.19 -0.58 -17.08
C TYR A 19 -2.56 -0.72 -17.77
N VAL A 20 -3.66 -0.41 -17.08
CA VAL A 20 -5.03 -0.51 -17.62
C VAL A 20 -5.24 0.44 -18.80
N MET A 21 -4.61 1.62 -18.79
CA MET A 21 -4.64 2.58 -19.89
C MET A 21 -3.69 2.23 -21.05
N HIS A 22 -3.10 1.04 -21.05
CA HIS A 22 -2.14 0.55 -22.06
C HIS A 22 -0.92 1.47 -22.25
N MET A 23 -0.53 2.21 -21.23
CA MET A 23 0.72 2.98 -21.21
C MET A 23 1.93 2.08 -20.92
N ILE A 24 1.67 0.91 -20.34
CA ILE A 24 2.63 -0.17 -20.09
C ILE A 24 2.07 -1.45 -20.72
N ASP A 25 2.90 -2.18 -21.47
CA ASP A 25 2.54 -3.48 -22.06
C ASP A 25 3.09 -4.62 -21.19
N PHE A 26 2.29 -5.66 -20.94
CA PHE A 26 2.72 -6.92 -20.30
C PHE A 26 3.92 -7.57 -20.98
N ASN A 27 4.06 -7.35 -22.28
CA ASN A 27 5.19 -7.89 -23.04
C ASN A 27 6.47 -7.07 -22.89
N ASP A 28 6.41 -5.91 -22.21
CA ASP A 28 7.59 -5.10 -21.92
C ASP A 28 8.33 -5.63 -20.69
N VAL A 29 9.15 -6.62 -20.93
CA VAL A 29 9.94 -7.30 -19.90
C VAL A 29 10.86 -6.33 -19.16
N GLU A 30 11.34 -5.28 -19.81
CA GLU A 30 12.25 -4.30 -19.19
C GLU A 30 11.50 -3.44 -18.16
N VAL A 31 10.31 -2.97 -18.51
CA VAL A 31 9.45 -2.19 -17.60
C VAL A 31 9.02 -3.04 -16.42
N PHE A 32 8.58 -4.28 -16.64
CA PHE A 32 8.19 -5.16 -15.52
C PHE A 32 9.36 -5.53 -14.61
N ASN A 33 10.56 -5.74 -15.16
CA ASN A 33 11.76 -5.93 -14.34
C ASN A 33 12.11 -4.68 -13.52
N GLU A 34 11.89 -3.48 -14.06
CA GLU A 34 12.10 -2.23 -13.34
C GLU A 34 11.10 -2.09 -12.19
N ILE A 35 9.81 -2.32 -12.44
CA ILE A 35 8.74 -2.31 -11.42
C ILE A 35 9.08 -3.30 -10.31
N ASP A 36 9.43 -4.55 -10.66
CA ASP A 36 9.78 -5.59 -9.69
C ASP A 36 10.98 -5.19 -8.82
N ASN A 37 12.01 -4.60 -9.42
CA ASN A 37 13.17 -4.12 -8.66
C ASN A 37 12.80 -2.99 -7.70
N ILE A 38 12.03 -2.01 -8.15
CA ILE A 38 11.62 -0.87 -7.32
C ILE A 38 10.75 -1.33 -6.16
N MET A 39 9.72 -2.14 -6.43
CA MET A 39 8.84 -2.71 -5.40
C MET A 39 9.64 -3.57 -4.41
N PHE A 40 10.48 -4.48 -4.89
CA PHE A 40 11.30 -5.35 -4.05
C PHE A 40 12.21 -4.56 -3.11
N GLU A 41 12.94 -3.55 -3.61
CA GLU A 41 13.84 -2.75 -2.79
C GLU A 41 13.10 -1.87 -1.78
N LEU A 42 11.90 -1.39 -2.12
CA LEU A 42 11.04 -0.66 -1.19
C LEU A 42 10.53 -1.58 -0.08
N LEU A 43 9.92 -2.71 -0.42
CA LEU A 43 9.38 -3.66 0.56
C LEU A 43 10.47 -4.23 1.46
N LYS A 44 11.64 -4.57 0.91
CA LYS A 44 12.79 -5.03 1.68
C LYS A 44 13.29 -3.98 2.67
N TYR A 45 13.33 -2.71 2.27
CA TYR A 45 13.65 -1.62 3.18
C TYR A 45 12.60 -1.50 4.28
N SER A 46 11.32 -1.50 3.94
CA SER A 46 10.21 -1.39 4.90
C SER A 46 10.25 -2.52 5.95
N LEU A 47 10.49 -3.76 5.52
CA LEU A 47 10.64 -4.91 6.42
C LEU A 47 11.85 -4.79 7.37
N SER A 48 12.86 -3.98 7.02
CA SER A 48 14.02 -3.77 7.91
C SER A 48 13.72 -2.83 9.09
N ILE A 49 12.61 -2.08 9.03
CA ILE A 49 12.27 -1.02 10.00
C ILE A 49 10.87 -1.15 10.60
N ALA A 50 10.02 -2.00 10.02
CA ALA A 50 8.62 -2.14 10.40
C ALA A 50 8.08 -3.54 10.05
N GLU A 51 6.98 -3.92 10.67
CA GLU A 51 6.07 -4.93 10.12
C GLU A 51 5.39 -4.34 8.88
N VAL A 52 5.14 -5.16 7.86
CA VAL A 52 4.54 -4.72 6.59
C VAL A 52 3.31 -5.56 6.28
N ILE A 53 2.23 -4.91 5.92
CA ILE A 53 1.01 -5.55 5.39
C ILE A 53 0.57 -4.83 4.12
N ILE A 54 0.03 -5.57 3.16
CA ILE A 54 -0.59 -5.03 1.94
C ILE A 54 -2.09 -5.23 2.06
N ILE A 55 -2.87 -4.13 2.01
CA ILE A 55 -4.33 -4.15 2.08
C ILE A 55 -4.89 -3.47 0.84
N SER A 56 -5.40 -4.26 -0.11
CA SER A 56 -5.95 -3.77 -1.37
C SER A 56 -7.46 -3.96 -1.45
N ASP A 57 -8.14 -3.04 -2.13
CA ASP A 57 -9.54 -3.21 -2.56
C ASP A 57 -9.66 -3.95 -3.91
N GLY A 58 -8.53 -4.33 -4.53
CA GLY A 58 -8.49 -5.18 -5.73
C GLY A 58 -8.86 -6.63 -5.44
N ASP A 59 -9.36 -7.35 -6.46
CA ASP A 59 -9.62 -8.78 -6.38
C ASP A 59 -8.31 -9.58 -6.23
N ILE A 60 -8.32 -10.61 -5.39
CA ILE A 60 -7.11 -11.41 -5.12
C ILE A 60 -6.55 -12.10 -6.38
N GLY A 61 -7.42 -12.47 -7.34
CA GLY A 61 -7.00 -13.05 -8.60
C GLY A 61 -6.20 -12.05 -9.43
N TRP A 62 -6.63 -10.78 -9.45
CA TRP A 62 -5.90 -9.68 -10.08
C TRP A 62 -4.53 -9.47 -9.42
N LEU A 63 -4.49 -9.37 -8.09
CA LEU A 63 -3.23 -9.18 -7.36
C LEU A 63 -2.22 -10.28 -7.66
N LEU A 64 -2.66 -11.54 -7.65
CA LEU A 64 -1.81 -12.69 -7.94
C LEU A 64 -1.37 -12.73 -9.42
N GLU A 65 -2.24 -12.32 -10.35
CA GLU A 65 -1.89 -12.21 -11.76
C GLU A 65 -0.72 -11.23 -11.96
N ILE A 66 -0.82 -10.04 -11.41
CA ILE A 66 0.26 -9.04 -11.48
C ILE A 66 1.53 -9.55 -10.79
N LEU A 67 1.43 -10.09 -9.58
CA LEU A 67 2.59 -10.57 -8.83
C LEU A 67 3.34 -11.71 -9.55
N ASN A 68 2.67 -12.53 -10.38
CA ASN A 68 3.33 -13.54 -11.19
C ASN A 68 4.32 -12.95 -12.22
N HIS A 69 4.14 -11.69 -12.60
CA HIS A 69 5.07 -10.95 -13.46
C HIS A 69 6.20 -10.23 -12.68
N LEU A 70 6.16 -10.27 -11.34
CA LEU A 70 7.08 -9.57 -10.43
C LEU A 70 7.76 -10.59 -9.48
N PRO A 71 8.61 -11.49 -9.99
CA PRO A 71 9.06 -12.68 -9.26
C PRO A 71 9.85 -12.39 -7.98
N LYS A 72 10.62 -11.30 -7.89
CA LYS A 72 11.38 -10.95 -6.67
C LYS A 72 10.44 -10.46 -5.59
N SER A 73 9.54 -9.55 -5.94
CA SER A 73 8.53 -8.99 -5.03
C SER A 73 7.55 -10.07 -4.60
N PHE A 74 7.08 -10.91 -5.53
CA PHE A 74 6.17 -12.01 -5.21
C PHE A 74 6.78 -12.98 -4.19
N LYS A 75 8.04 -13.36 -4.39
CA LYS A 75 8.71 -14.23 -3.42
C LYS A 75 8.82 -13.58 -2.04
N LEU A 76 9.21 -12.30 -1.98
CA LEU A 76 9.33 -11.58 -0.71
C LEU A 76 7.98 -11.45 0.00
N ILE A 77 6.92 -11.11 -0.74
CA ILE A 77 5.56 -11.00 -0.21
C ILE A 77 5.12 -12.35 0.33
N ASN A 78 5.20 -13.42 -0.47
CA ASN A 78 4.77 -14.75 -0.07
C ASN A 78 5.49 -15.27 1.18
N ASP A 79 6.75 -14.91 1.37
CA ASP A 79 7.57 -15.39 2.47
C ASP A 79 7.42 -14.57 3.76
N GLN A 80 7.09 -13.26 3.68
CA GLN A 80 7.24 -12.32 4.80
C GLN A 80 6.15 -11.27 4.97
N ILE A 81 5.23 -11.12 4.03
CA ILE A 81 4.24 -10.03 4.03
C ILE A 81 2.83 -10.62 3.87
N GLU A 82 1.93 -10.24 4.75
CA GLU A 82 0.51 -10.54 4.55
C GLU A 82 -0.06 -9.66 3.45
N ILE A 83 -0.77 -10.27 2.49
CA ILE A 83 -1.53 -9.55 1.45
C ILE A 83 -3.01 -9.87 1.58
N VAL A 84 -3.83 -8.83 1.63
CA VAL A 84 -5.26 -8.91 1.85
C VAL A 84 -6.02 -8.22 0.74
N SER A 85 -6.96 -8.94 0.13
CA SER A 85 -8.01 -8.35 -0.70
C SER A 85 -9.26 -8.11 0.15
N THR A 86 -9.59 -6.86 0.41
CA THR A 86 -10.75 -6.54 1.25
C THR A 86 -12.06 -6.92 0.59
N VAL A 87 -12.17 -6.81 -0.73
CA VAL A 87 -13.37 -7.22 -1.47
C VAL A 87 -13.60 -8.73 -1.37
N ASN A 88 -12.54 -9.55 -1.42
CA ASN A 88 -12.67 -10.99 -1.21
C ASN A 88 -12.96 -11.32 0.26
N TYR A 89 -12.29 -10.65 1.20
CA TYR A 89 -12.48 -10.85 2.63
C TYR A 89 -13.93 -10.58 3.05
N TYR A 90 -14.54 -9.48 2.56
CA TYR A 90 -15.89 -9.08 2.89
C TYR A 90 -16.97 -9.56 1.91
N SER A 91 -16.63 -10.25 0.83
CA SER A 91 -17.57 -10.68 -0.22
C SER A 91 -18.79 -11.48 0.31
N HIS A 92 -18.58 -12.27 1.35
CA HIS A 92 -19.60 -13.12 1.96
C HIS A 92 -20.43 -12.42 3.07
N LEU A 93 -20.05 -11.22 3.49
CA LEU A 93 -20.69 -10.53 4.62
C LEU A 93 -21.80 -9.54 4.21
N PHE A 94 -22.14 -9.47 2.92
CA PHE A 94 -23.16 -8.55 2.37
C PHE A 94 -23.00 -7.09 2.83
N ARG A 95 -21.81 -6.63 3.16
CA ARG A 95 -21.55 -5.25 3.53
C ARG A 95 -21.71 -4.36 2.29
N LYS A 96 -22.48 -3.29 2.42
CA LYS A 96 -22.89 -2.45 1.28
C LYS A 96 -21.91 -1.33 0.95
N ASN A 97 -21.01 -0.98 1.88
CA ASN A 97 -20.12 0.18 1.71
C ASN A 97 -18.67 -0.29 1.50
N VAL A 98 -18.30 -0.41 0.24
CA VAL A 98 -16.94 -0.82 -0.18
C VAL A 98 -15.87 0.17 0.33
N ASN A 99 -16.24 1.45 0.44
CA ASN A 99 -15.32 2.51 0.90
C ASN A 99 -14.87 2.35 2.35
N GLU A 100 -15.54 1.50 3.13
CA GLU A 100 -15.19 1.22 4.52
C GLU A 100 -14.43 -0.10 4.70
N TYR A 101 -14.17 -0.86 3.64
CA TYR A 101 -13.56 -2.18 3.78
C TYR A 101 -12.18 -2.13 4.39
N LYS A 102 -11.29 -1.23 3.94
CA LYS A 102 -9.95 -1.05 4.52
C LYS A 102 -10.01 -0.62 5.97
N LEU A 103 -10.83 0.38 6.31
CA LEU A 103 -11.07 0.81 7.69
C LEU A 103 -11.50 -0.38 8.57
N ASN A 104 -12.54 -1.11 8.13
CA ASN A 104 -13.06 -2.23 8.90
C ASN A 104 -12.01 -3.33 9.07
N TYR A 105 -11.25 -3.66 8.02
CA TYR A 105 -10.20 -4.67 8.12
C TYR A 105 -9.13 -4.27 9.14
N ILE A 106 -8.67 -3.02 9.10
CA ILE A 106 -7.68 -2.51 10.06
C ILE A 106 -8.21 -2.60 11.48
N LEU A 107 -9.44 -2.14 11.74
CA LEU A 107 -10.04 -2.16 13.08
C LEU A 107 -10.33 -3.57 13.62
N GLU A 108 -10.63 -4.51 12.75
CA GLU A 108 -10.99 -5.89 13.13
C GLU A 108 -9.76 -6.80 13.33
N ASN A 109 -8.66 -6.54 12.60
CA ASN A 109 -7.54 -7.48 12.51
C ASN A 109 -6.20 -6.91 13.02
N ILE A 110 -6.07 -5.58 13.16
CA ILE A 110 -4.84 -4.93 13.60
C ILE A 110 -5.05 -4.33 15.00
N ASN A 111 -4.28 -4.79 15.97
CA ASN A 111 -4.27 -4.16 17.29
C ASN A 111 -3.42 -2.88 17.25
N ILE A 112 -4.08 -1.74 16.99
CA ILE A 112 -3.46 -0.42 16.83
C ILE A 112 -2.60 -0.04 18.05
N GLY A 113 -2.97 -0.52 19.25
CA GLY A 113 -2.22 -0.28 20.48
C GLY A 113 -0.83 -0.92 20.54
N ASP A 114 -0.56 -1.93 19.72
CA ASP A 114 0.71 -2.67 19.73
C ASP A 114 1.85 -1.93 19.01
N TYR A 115 1.52 -0.86 18.26
CA TYR A 115 2.48 -0.12 17.45
C TYR A 115 2.76 1.28 17.98
N ASP A 116 4.02 1.68 17.91
CA ASP A 116 4.44 3.06 18.22
C ASP A 116 4.09 4.01 17.07
N ASN A 117 4.27 3.55 15.81
CA ASN A 117 3.88 4.26 14.60
C ASN A 117 3.19 3.30 13.64
N ILE A 118 2.11 3.76 13.02
CA ILE A 118 1.47 3.10 11.88
C ILE A 118 1.50 4.09 10.72
N ILE A 119 2.06 3.67 9.57
CA ILE A 119 2.08 4.47 8.35
C ILE A 119 1.19 3.79 7.32
N ASN A 120 0.15 4.47 6.88
CA ASN A 120 -0.76 4.02 5.81
C ASN A 120 -0.42 4.76 4.52
N ILE A 121 -0.14 4.03 3.44
CA ILE A 121 0.36 4.56 2.17
C ILE A 121 -0.59 4.15 1.06
N GLY A 122 -1.12 5.12 0.33
CA GLY A 122 -2.03 4.87 -0.79
C GLY A 122 -2.34 6.12 -1.59
N ASP A 123 -2.95 5.94 -2.76
CA ASP A 123 -3.37 7.01 -3.66
C ASP A 123 -4.87 7.31 -3.56
N GLY A 124 -5.63 6.43 -2.93
CA GLY A 124 -7.09 6.44 -2.94
C GLY A 124 -7.74 7.11 -1.73
N LYS A 125 -9.01 7.45 -1.91
CA LYS A 125 -9.84 8.04 -0.85
C LYS A 125 -10.12 7.06 0.29
N ASN A 126 -10.07 5.74 0.05
CA ASN A 126 -10.37 4.73 1.05
C ASN A 126 -9.26 4.64 2.10
N GLU A 127 -7.99 4.78 1.68
CA GLU A 127 -6.81 4.84 2.55
C GLU A 127 -6.83 6.10 3.42
N LEU A 128 -7.10 7.25 2.79
CA LEU A 128 -7.23 8.52 3.49
C LEU A 128 -8.40 8.47 4.50
N PHE A 129 -9.56 7.98 4.08
CA PHE A 129 -10.74 7.83 4.96
C PHE A 129 -10.43 6.93 6.16
N ALA A 130 -9.77 5.78 5.93
CA ALA A 130 -9.37 4.87 7.00
C ALA A 130 -8.43 5.58 8.00
N SER A 131 -7.42 6.31 7.52
CA SER A 131 -6.46 7.02 8.37
C SER A 131 -7.11 8.11 9.20
N ILE A 132 -7.99 8.93 8.61
CA ILE A 132 -8.72 9.98 9.32
C ILE A 132 -9.63 9.37 10.39
N SER A 133 -10.43 8.35 10.02
CA SER A 133 -11.38 7.72 10.95
C SER A 133 -10.67 7.04 12.13
N ILE A 134 -9.52 6.43 11.92
CA ILE A 134 -8.74 5.83 13.00
C ILE A 134 -8.14 6.90 13.90
N ASN A 135 -7.64 8.02 13.35
CA ASN A 135 -7.09 9.11 14.15
C ASN A 135 -8.17 9.80 15.01
N GLU A 136 -9.41 9.89 14.54
CA GLU A 136 -10.53 10.36 15.36
C GLU A 136 -10.82 9.45 16.56
N MET A 137 -10.56 8.14 16.44
CA MET A 137 -10.79 7.14 17.49
C MET A 137 -9.60 6.96 18.44
N PHE A 138 -8.36 7.11 17.94
CA PHE A 138 -7.13 6.71 18.63
C PHE A 138 -6.07 7.82 18.75
N GLU A 139 -6.46 9.09 18.66
CA GLU A 139 -5.58 10.24 18.89
C GLU A 139 -4.27 10.21 18.08
N ASP A 140 -4.35 10.46 16.78
CA ASP A 140 -3.22 10.58 15.85
C ASP A 140 -2.28 9.36 15.78
N LYS A 141 -2.86 8.17 15.87
CA LYS A 141 -2.12 6.90 15.81
C LYS A 141 -1.64 6.49 14.42
N ILE A 142 -2.34 6.91 13.38
CA ILE A 142 -1.99 6.59 11.99
C ILE A 142 -1.47 7.84 11.28
N LYS A 143 -0.34 7.68 10.64
CA LYS A 143 0.26 8.65 9.71
C LYS A 143 -0.08 8.24 8.29
N HIS A 144 -0.46 9.18 7.44
CA HIS A 144 -0.85 8.91 6.06
C HIS A 144 0.13 9.52 5.07
N ILE A 145 0.57 8.73 4.08
CA ILE A 145 1.29 9.21 2.90
C ILE A 145 0.35 9.06 1.70
N GLU A 146 -0.11 10.20 1.19
CA GLU A 146 -0.98 10.27 0.02
C GLU A 146 -0.15 10.35 -1.25
N LEU A 147 -0.40 9.44 -2.18
CA LEU A 147 0.21 9.39 -3.50
C LEU A 147 -0.63 10.16 -4.52
N ILE A 148 -0.05 10.43 -5.69
CA ILE A 148 -0.76 11.02 -6.82
C ILE A 148 -1.74 9.99 -7.36
N TYR A 149 -3.03 10.33 -7.35
CA TYR A 149 -4.11 9.52 -7.88
C TYR A 149 -4.01 9.37 -9.41
N GLU A 150 -4.25 8.14 -9.92
CA GLU A 150 -4.15 7.82 -11.36
C GLU A 150 -2.84 8.29 -12.00
N SER A 151 -1.72 8.06 -11.29
CA SER A 151 -0.41 8.52 -11.72
C SER A 151 0.06 7.84 -13.00
N SER A 152 0.75 8.61 -13.86
CA SER A 152 1.52 8.03 -14.97
C SER A 152 2.65 7.15 -14.44
N TYR A 153 3.22 6.29 -15.31
CA TYR A 153 4.34 5.43 -14.93
C TYR A 153 5.55 6.21 -14.38
N ASP A 154 5.88 7.35 -14.98
CA ASP A 154 7.00 8.17 -14.55
C ASP A 154 6.73 8.82 -13.19
N GLU A 155 5.51 9.29 -12.93
CA GLU A 155 5.09 9.84 -11.63
C GLU A 155 5.09 8.74 -10.57
N TRP A 156 4.53 7.56 -10.84
CA TRP A 156 4.57 6.41 -9.95
C TRP A 156 6.02 6.05 -9.60
N LYS A 157 6.89 5.93 -10.60
CA LYS A 157 8.30 5.61 -10.41
C LYS A 157 9.01 6.64 -9.52
N TYR A 158 8.75 7.93 -9.77
CA TYR A 158 9.29 9.01 -8.94
C TYR A 158 8.85 8.86 -7.48
N GLN A 159 7.56 8.63 -7.24
CA GLN A 159 6.99 8.45 -5.90
C GLN A 159 7.63 7.26 -5.19
N MET A 160 7.73 6.12 -5.86
CA MET A 160 8.33 4.91 -5.28
C MET A 160 9.80 5.08 -4.93
N LEU A 161 10.58 5.74 -5.78
CA LEU A 161 12.00 6.03 -5.51
C LEU A 161 12.18 6.99 -4.32
N LYS A 162 11.22 7.88 -4.07
CA LYS A 162 11.21 8.82 -2.95
C LYS A 162 10.58 8.26 -1.67
N MET A 163 9.87 7.15 -1.74
CA MET A 163 9.07 6.61 -0.64
C MET A 163 9.90 6.36 0.63
N LYS A 164 11.13 5.87 0.50
CA LYS A 164 12.01 5.64 1.66
C LYS A 164 12.25 6.93 2.46
N GLU A 165 12.49 8.04 1.77
CA GLU A 165 12.67 9.36 2.39
C GLU A 165 11.39 9.82 3.11
N PHE A 166 10.22 9.63 2.50
CA PHE A 166 8.93 9.99 3.10
C PHE A 166 8.62 9.14 4.34
N ILE A 167 8.87 7.84 4.29
CA ILE A 167 8.72 6.95 5.45
C ILE A 167 9.63 7.40 6.60
N GLU A 168 10.90 7.74 6.32
CA GLU A 168 11.82 8.23 7.34
C GLU A 168 11.34 9.55 7.96
N ILE A 169 10.82 10.47 7.16
CA ILE A 169 10.22 11.72 7.67
C ILE A 169 9.06 11.39 8.61
N MET A 170 8.14 10.51 8.18
CA MET A 170 6.96 10.15 8.99
C MET A 170 7.35 9.44 10.29
N LEU A 171 8.37 8.60 10.29
CA LEU A 171 8.84 7.94 11.51
C LEU A 171 9.49 8.91 12.51
N ASN A 172 10.11 10.00 12.04
CA ASN A 172 10.89 10.91 12.85
C ASN A 172 10.19 12.25 13.17
N THR A 173 8.97 12.46 12.71
CA THR A 173 8.20 13.68 12.95
C THR A 173 6.86 13.35 13.62
N ASN A 174 6.18 14.39 14.10
CA ASN A 174 4.80 14.29 14.59
C ASN A 174 3.77 14.61 13.49
N GLU A 175 4.22 14.75 12.25
CA GLU A 175 3.31 14.95 11.13
C GLU A 175 2.44 13.71 10.94
N THR A 176 1.14 13.92 10.79
CA THR A 176 0.18 12.83 10.55
C THR A 176 -0.19 12.66 9.09
N PHE A 177 0.25 13.60 8.24
CA PHE A 177 -0.09 13.62 6.82
C PHE A 177 1.05 14.16 5.96
N LEU A 178 1.39 13.45 4.89
CA LEU A 178 2.28 13.90 3.81
C LEU A 178 1.63 13.60 2.45
N THR A 179 1.85 14.47 1.48
CA THR A 179 1.36 14.27 0.10
C THR A 179 2.48 14.48 -0.91
N PHE A 180 2.46 13.68 -1.96
CA PHE A 180 3.25 13.92 -3.17
C PHE A 180 2.52 14.96 -4.04
N ASN A 181 3.22 16.04 -4.41
CA ASN A 181 2.75 17.12 -5.27
C ASN A 181 3.55 17.16 -6.56
#